data_6469d729e3bc49f530eca8c4ce0034ca
#
_entry.id   6469d729e3bc49f530eca8c4ce0034ca
#
_cell.length_a   1.000
_cell.length_b   1.000
_cell.length_c   1.000
_cell.angle_alpha   90.00
_cell.angle_beta   90.00
_cell.angle_gamma   90.00
#
_symmetry.space_group_name_H-M   'P 1'
#
loop_
_entity.id
_entity.type
_entity.pdbx_description
1 polymer ?
#
loop_
_entity_poly.entity_id
_entity_poly.type
_entity_poly.pdbx_seq_one_letter_code
_entity_poly.pdbx_strand_id
1 'polypeptide(L)'
;MANEKSGIKKTDWVSSFTLVGAAKVNDYTFTIDKQSERSSWVYNSMSLNVDCGEKHGSIRAEMMGGYSPDRENTIYAHGKDDDGNDDFSKQMTIAWEDRFDDTILDEVGKLSFIVVGLEKTTAGKTYYKNFLSEYDAIAYVQEHLEDGMVVNVKGRLQYSTYNDTVQVRKTIQSIVLSGADEPSKYYARFTQSVLLDKDSASLKDVDKDKGVMYVNARVLDYVKEINGTEIKGQYPFTEQFEFPMDFTKPELCKKIYDKLFKVKKGVTQITFDGEFIEGGAVVTATLDDIPEDIKDLIDMGIYSEEEALATCSARGSRERRMILKKPHIKLVGEDNTPVLQKFDQKYEEDELVINTGSDEDAPFDTDEKSSDDSDMSWLDSL
;
A
#
# COMPACT_ATOMS: atom_id res chain seq x y z
N MET A 1 35.71 -4.55 2.43
CA MET A 1 35.01 -3.31 2.78
C MET A 1 33.88 -3.71 3.70
N ALA A 2 33.76 -3.10 4.88
CA ALA A 2 32.73 -3.45 5.84
C ALA A 2 31.37 -3.02 5.24
N ASN A 3 30.40 -3.96 5.17
CA ASN A 3 29.05 -3.68 4.77
C ASN A 3 28.44 -2.73 5.81
N GLU A 4 28.32 -1.45 5.46
CA GLU A 4 27.59 -0.49 6.28
C GLU A 4 26.11 -0.84 6.17
N LYS A 5 25.58 -1.42 7.26
CA LYS A 5 24.13 -1.57 7.42
C LYS A 5 23.49 -0.19 7.32
N SER A 6 22.38 -0.05 6.59
CA SER A 6 21.60 1.18 6.61
C SER A 6 21.33 1.61 8.05
N GLY A 7 21.88 2.79 8.43
CA GLY A 7 21.74 3.35 9.77
C GLY A 7 20.37 4.00 10.02
N ILE A 8 19.47 4.02 9.02
CA ILE A 8 18.17 4.69 9.11
C ILE A 8 17.31 4.01 10.17
N LYS A 9 16.90 4.75 11.19
CA LYS A 9 15.99 4.28 12.24
C LYS A 9 14.55 4.69 11.90
N LYS A 10 13.72 3.70 11.66
CA LYS A 10 12.29 3.88 11.40
C LYS A 10 11.52 3.98 12.73
N THR A 11 11.08 5.17 13.11
CA THR A 11 10.34 5.42 14.36
C THR A 11 9.05 6.18 14.09
N ASP A 12 8.01 5.97 14.89
CA ASP A 12 6.67 6.57 14.72
C ASP A 12 6.12 6.40 13.30
N TRP A 13 6.32 5.24 12.73
CA TRP A 13 6.05 4.94 11.34
C TRP A 13 4.77 4.13 11.18
N VAL A 14 3.90 4.57 10.27
CA VAL A 14 2.69 3.84 9.88
C VAL A 14 2.74 3.57 8.37
N SER A 15 2.45 2.33 7.98
CA SER A 15 2.35 1.90 6.59
C SER A 15 1.30 0.78 6.53
N SER A 16 0.03 1.15 6.41
CA SER A 16 -1.09 0.21 6.52
C SER A 16 -2.17 0.50 5.49
N PHE A 17 -3.00 -0.50 5.23
CA PHE A 17 -4.17 -0.35 4.37
C PHE A 17 -5.40 -1.03 4.95
N THR A 18 -6.56 -0.61 4.46
CA THR A 18 -7.86 -1.24 4.70
C THR A 18 -8.69 -1.19 3.42
N LEU A 19 -9.16 -2.35 2.99
CA LEU A 19 -10.07 -2.49 1.86
C LEU A 19 -11.39 -3.05 2.38
N VAL A 20 -12.49 -2.44 1.98
CA VAL A 20 -13.85 -2.97 2.19
C VAL A 20 -14.54 -3.08 0.86
N GLY A 21 -14.99 -4.28 0.51
CA GLY A 21 -15.60 -4.55 -0.78
C GLY A 21 -15.88 -6.02 -1.00
N ALA A 22 -16.35 -6.35 -2.20
CA ALA A 22 -16.63 -7.73 -2.60
C ALA A 22 -15.34 -8.45 -3.01
N ALA A 23 -15.10 -9.61 -2.42
CA ALA A 23 -14.02 -10.50 -2.82
C ALA A 23 -14.27 -11.02 -4.25
N LYS A 24 -13.23 -11.01 -5.10
CA LYS A 24 -13.24 -11.63 -6.42
C LYS A 24 -12.36 -12.88 -6.37
N VAL A 25 -13.02 -14.02 -6.27
CA VAL A 25 -12.36 -15.33 -6.18
C VAL A 25 -12.46 -16.05 -7.53
N ASN A 26 -11.34 -16.55 -8.01
CA ASN A 26 -11.23 -17.35 -9.22
C ASN A 26 -10.10 -18.38 -9.10
N ASP A 27 -9.88 -19.18 -10.15
CA ASP A 27 -8.89 -20.27 -10.17
C ASP A 27 -7.43 -19.81 -9.91
N TYR A 28 -7.15 -18.51 -10.04
CA TYR A 28 -5.81 -17.94 -9.83
C TYR A 28 -5.67 -17.25 -8.47
N THR A 29 -6.72 -17.24 -7.66
CA THR A 29 -6.71 -16.54 -6.35
C THR A 29 -5.81 -17.26 -5.36
N PHE A 30 -5.81 -18.60 -5.39
CA PHE A 30 -5.06 -19.44 -4.45
C PHE A 30 -4.06 -20.35 -5.16
N THR A 31 -2.92 -20.52 -4.53
CA THR A 31 -1.94 -21.57 -4.83
C THR A 31 -1.66 -22.29 -3.53
N ILE A 32 -1.89 -23.59 -3.47
CA ILE A 32 -1.80 -24.40 -2.25
C ILE A 32 -0.74 -25.48 -2.42
N ASP A 33 0.06 -25.70 -1.37
CA ASP A 33 1.08 -26.76 -1.26
C ASP A 33 2.06 -26.79 -2.43
N LYS A 34 2.36 -25.61 -3.00
CA LYS A 34 3.27 -25.54 -4.14
C LYS A 34 4.71 -25.58 -3.68
N GLN A 35 5.48 -26.51 -4.20
CA GLN A 35 6.91 -26.54 -4.02
C GLN A 35 7.61 -25.58 -4.98
N SER A 36 8.59 -24.83 -4.46
CA SER A 36 9.46 -23.95 -5.25
C SER A 36 10.30 -24.78 -6.24
N GLU A 37 10.44 -24.30 -7.47
CA GLU A 37 11.31 -24.93 -8.48
C GLU A 37 12.80 -24.81 -8.14
N ARG A 38 13.17 -23.88 -7.23
CA ARG A 38 14.57 -23.54 -6.91
C ARG A 38 15.01 -24.04 -5.54
N SER A 39 14.11 -24.61 -4.74
CA SER A 39 14.39 -25.03 -3.37
C SER A 39 13.35 -26.04 -2.87
N SER A 40 13.59 -26.63 -1.69
CA SER A 40 12.62 -27.47 -0.97
C SER A 40 11.41 -26.69 -0.41
N TRP A 41 11.39 -25.36 -0.53
CA TRP A 41 10.36 -24.53 0.08
C TRP A 41 8.96 -24.86 -0.46
N VAL A 42 8.05 -25.23 0.44
CA VAL A 42 6.63 -25.47 0.18
C VAL A 42 5.85 -24.27 0.68
N TYR A 43 4.94 -23.73 -0.13
CA TYR A 43 4.23 -22.51 0.19
C TYR A 43 2.77 -22.50 -0.27
N ASN A 44 2.00 -21.73 0.46
CA ASN A 44 0.69 -21.26 0.03
C ASN A 44 0.80 -19.78 -0.36
N SER A 45 0.06 -19.38 -1.38
CA SER A 45 -0.10 -17.98 -1.74
C SER A 45 -1.54 -17.65 -2.09
N MET A 46 -1.93 -16.43 -1.76
CA MET A 46 -3.23 -15.85 -2.10
C MET A 46 -3.02 -14.50 -2.78
N SER A 47 -3.68 -14.31 -3.91
CA SER A 47 -3.73 -13.05 -4.65
C SER A 47 -5.19 -12.66 -4.83
N LEU A 48 -5.71 -11.91 -3.87
CA LEU A 48 -7.12 -11.52 -3.79
C LEU A 48 -7.33 -10.14 -4.41
N ASN A 49 -8.28 -10.04 -5.33
CA ASN A 49 -8.83 -8.78 -5.79
C ASN A 49 -10.08 -8.46 -4.97
N VAL A 50 -10.14 -7.25 -4.41
CA VAL A 50 -11.29 -6.72 -3.67
C VAL A 50 -11.92 -5.61 -4.48
N ASP A 51 -13.16 -5.77 -4.91
CA ASP A 51 -13.93 -4.76 -5.60
C ASP A 51 -14.45 -3.73 -4.58
N CYS A 52 -13.76 -2.60 -4.53
CA CYS A 52 -14.04 -1.52 -3.58
C CYS A 52 -15.00 -0.46 -4.15
N GLY A 53 -15.80 -0.83 -5.15
CA GLY A 53 -16.81 0.01 -5.80
C GLY A 53 -16.25 0.93 -6.88
N GLU A 54 -17.14 1.64 -7.56
CA GLU A 54 -16.82 2.47 -8.75
C GLU A 54 -15.72 3.50 -8.50
N LYS A 55 -15.70 4.11 -7.31
CA LYS A 55 -14.71 5.14 -6.97
C LYS A 55 -13.29 4.60 -6.86
N HIS A 56 -13.13 3.42 -6.30
CA HIS A 56 -11.83 2.87 -5.93
C HIS A 56 -11.36 1.77 -6.88
N GLY A 57 -12.31 1.11 -7.56
CA GLY A 57 -12.06 -0.01 -8.45
C GLY A 57 -11.69 -1.29 -7.73
N SER A 58 -11.01 -2.17 -8.44
CA SER A 58 -10.60 -3.49 -7.94
C SER A 58 -9.16 -3.46 -7.46
N ILE A 59 -8.98 -3.59 -6.16
CA ILE A 59 -7.67 -3.48 -5.48
C ILE A 59 -7.14 -4.87 -5.18
N ARG A 60 -5.91 -5.13 -5.62
CA ARG A 60 -5.22 -6.38 -5.33
C ARG A 60 -4.51 -6.32 -3.98
N ALA A 61 -4.71 -7.34 -3.14
CA ALA A 61 -3.96 -7.60 -1.93
C ALA A 61 -3.47 -9.06 -1.92
N GLU A 62 -2.37 -9.34 -1.24
CA GLU A 62 -1.72 -10.64 -1.32
C GLU A 62 -1.22 -11.15 0.04
N MET A 63 -1.11 -12.45 0.16
CA MET A 63 -0.50 -13.15 1.29
C MET A 63 0.31 -14.33 0.76
N MET A 64 1.47 -14.60 1.35
CA MET A 64 2.29 -15.76 0.99
C MET A 64 3.10 -16.19 2.20
N GLY A 65 3.12 -17.48 2.47
CA GLY A 65 3.94 -18.08 3.49
C GLY A 65 4.17 -19.56 3.25
N GLY A 66 5.14 -20.14 3.95
CA GLY A 66 5.51 -21.53 3.76
C GLY A 66 6.65 -21.96 4.65
N TYR A 67 7.11 -23.18 4.44
CA TYR A 67 8.18 -23.83 5.19
C TYR A 67 9.11 -24.63 4.28
N SER A 68 10.28 -24.99 4.77
CA SER A 68 11.22 -25.86 4.07
C SER A 68 11.37 -27.17 4.82
N PRO A 69 10.96 -28.32 4.24
CA PRO A 69 10.96 -29.61 4.93
C PRO A 69 12.37 -30.13 5.33
N ASP A 70 13.41 -29.59 4.70
CA ASP A 70 14.82 -30.01 4.88
C ASP A 70 15.58 -29.20 5.93
N ARG A 71 14.90 -28.29 6.64
CA ARG A 71 15.52 -27.47 7.71
C ARG A 71 14.52 -27.14 8.81
N GLU A 72 15.03 -26.73 9.97
CA GLU A 72 14.22 -26.15 11.02
C GLU A 72 13.58 -24.84 10.54
N ASN A 73 12.30 -24.71 10.76
CA ASN A 73 11.52 -23.52 10.43
C ASN A 73 11.08 -22.82 11.71
N THR A 74 11.20 -21.51 11.71
CA THR A 74 10.96 -20.70 12.89
C THR A 74 10.00 -19.56 12.57
N ILE A 75 9.03 -19.34 13.45
CA ILE A 75 8.11 -18.21 13.41
C ILE A 75 8.59 -17.19 14.46
N TYR A 76 8.70 -15.93 14.03
CA TYR A 76 9.05 -14.82 14.90
C TYR A 76 7.81 -14.05 15.28
N ALA A 77 7.59 -13.89 16.57
CA ALA A 77 6.47 -13.17 17.16
C ALA A 77 6.95 -12.24 18.28
N HIS A 78 6.07 -11.47 18.86
CA HIS A 78 6.28 -10.78 20.12
C HIS A 78 5.25 -11.26 21.13
N GLY A 79 5.57 -11.13 22.41
CA GLY A 79 4.71 -11.59 23.50
C GLY A 79 3.77 -10.52 24.01
N LYS A 80 3.17 -10.80 25.14
CA LYS A 80 2.31 -9.89 25.90
C LYS A 80 3.02 -9.40 27.15
N ASP A 81 2.65 -8.21 27.62
CA ASP A 81 2.93 -7.72 28.95
C ASP A 81 1.98 -8.37 30.00
N ASP A 82 2.16 -8.02 31.26
CA ASP A 82 1.36 -8.55 32.38
C ASP A 82 -0.13 -8.11 32.29
N ASP A 83 -0.43 -7.04 31.56
CA ASP A 83 -1.78 -6.54 31.33
C ASP A 83 -2.43 -7.13 30.05
N GLY A 84 -1.70 -7.99 29.33
CA GLY A 84 -2.16 -8.68 28.11
C GLY A 84 -2.11 -7.82 26.84
N ASN A 85 -1.36 -6.70 26.85
CA ASN A 85 -1.10 -5.89 25.68
C ASN A 85 0.13 -6.40 24.93
N ASP A 86 0.27 -6.01 23.66
CA ASP A 86 1.43 -6.37 22.84
C ASP A 86 2.72 -5.73 23.40
N ASP A 87 3.71 -6.57 23.74
CA ASP A 87 5.04 -6.15 24.17
C ASP A 87 6.08 -6.47 23.08
N PHE A 88 6.44 -5.48 22.30
CA PHE A 88 7.42 -5.62 21.22
C PHE A 88 8.85 -5.83 21.72
N SER A 89 9.12 -5.64 23.01
CA SER A 89 10.43 -5.96 23.61
C SER A 89 10.58 -7.44 23.92
N LYS A 90 9.46 -8.15 24.15
CA LYS A 90 9.40 -9.59 24.42
C LYS A 90 9.40 -10.37 23.10
N GLN A 91 10.58 -10.53 22.52
CA GLN A 91 10.74 -11.31 21.28
C GLN A 91 10.53 -12.80 21.54
N MET A 92 9.72 -13.45 20.72
CA MET A 92 9.41 -14.88 20.77
C MET A 92 9.89 -15.58 19.50
N THR A 93 10.47 -16.75 19.70
CA THR A 93 10.90 -17.66 18.63
C THR A 93 10.15 -18.96 18.81
N ILE A 94 9.26 -19.29 17.86
CA ILE A 94 8.34 -20.43 17.93
C ILE A 94 8.76 -21.44 16.86
N ALA A 95 8.93 -22.70 17.24
CA ALA A 95 9.18 -23.75 16.26
C ALA A 95 7.92 -23.97 15.38
N TRP A 96 8.14 -24.34 14.13
CA TRP A 96 7.04 -24.53 13.18
C TRP A 96 6.01 -25.55 13.67
N GLU A 97 6.47 -26.61 14.33
CA GLU A 97 5.67 -27.70 14.86
C GLU A 97 4.76 -27.22 16.00
N ASP A 98 5.19 -26.21 16.74
CA ASP A 98 4.51 -25.70 17.95
C ASP A 98 3.51 -24.57 17.62
N ARG A 99 3.33 -24.20 16.35
CA ARG A 99 2.50 -23.06 15.93
C ARG A 99 1.01 -23.19 16.24
N PHE A 100 0.57 -24.35 16.71
CA PHE A 100 -0.81 -24.64 17.15
C PHE A 100 -0.89 -24.96 18.65
N ASP A 101 0.20 -24.87 19.40
CA ASP A 101 0.20 -25.13 20.83
C ASP A 101 -0.51 -23.98 21.58
N ASP A 102 -1.64 -24.28 22.21
CA ASP A 102 -2.48 -23.30 22.91
C ASP A 102 -1.71 -22.56 24.01
N THR A 103 -0.74 -23.21 24.68
CA THR A 103 0.04 -22.58 25.75
C THR A 103 1.01 -21.52 25.18
N ILE A 104 1.53 -21.75 23.99
CA ILE A 104 2.37 -20.79 23.28
C ILE A 104 1.50 -19.65 22.72
N LEU A 105 0.36 -19.99 22.10
CA LEU A 105 -0.56 -19.00 21.52
C LEU A 105 -1.10 -18.03 22.57
N ASP A 106 -1.29 -18.51 23.81
CA ASP A 106 -1.74 -17.66 24.92
C ASP A 106 -0.71 -16.60 25.32
N GLU A 107 0.59 -16.80 25.07
CA GLU A 107 1.67 -15.84 25.35
C GLU A 107 1.94 -14.85 24.20
N VAL A 108 1.46 -15.15 23.00
CA VAL A 108 1.73 -14.35 21.81
C VAL A 108 0.88 -13.08 21.78
N GLY A 109 1.52 -11.95 21.47
CA GLY A 109 0.86 -10.65 21.29
C GLY A 109 -0.13 -10.67 20.12
N LYS A 110 -1.23 -9.94 20.26
CA LYS A 110 -2.35 -9.95 19.29
C LYS A 110 -1.94 -9.51 17.90
N LEU A 111 -0.99 -8.58 17.78
CA LEU A 111 -0.51 -8.05 16.51
C LEU A 111 0.44 -8.99 15.77
N SER A 112 0.90 -10.08 16.40
CA SER A 112 1.65 -11.17 15.75
C SER A 112 0.75 -12.12 14.95
N PHE A 113 -0.55 -12.11 15.19
CA PHE A 113 -1.47 -13.01 14.49
C PHE A 113 -1.99 -12.47 13.18
N ILE A 114 -2.19 -13.38 12.23
CA ILE A 114 -3.06 -13.19 11.08
C ILE A 114 -4.48 -13.55 11.52
N VAL A 115 -5.41 -12.62 11.36
CA VAL A 115 -6.78 -12.77 11.84
C VAL A 115 -7.73 -13.06 10.68
N VAL A 116 -8.41 -14.20 10.72
CA VAL A 116 -9.42 -14.60 9.73
C VAL A 116 -10.78 -14.72 10.39
N GLY A 117 -11.80 -14.08 9.80
CA GLY A 117 -13.17 -14.11 10.30
C GLY A 117 -14.19 -14.23 9.18
N LEU A 118 -14.25 -15.38 8.54
CA LEU A 118 -15.11 -15.62 7.36
C LEU A 118 -16.36 -16.43 7.68
N GLU A 119 -16.46 -16.97 8.91
CA GLU A 119 -17.58 -17.75 9.37
C GLU A 119 -18.42 -16.98 10.39
N LYS A 120 -19.68 -17.39 10.53
CA LYS A 120 -20.56 -16.91 11.58
C LYS A 120 -20.90 -18.03 12.56
N THR A 121 -20.92 -17.69 13.83
CA THR A 121 -21.44 -18.58 14.87
C THR A 121 -22.94 -18.81 14.68
N THR A 122 -23.51 -19.80 15.37
CA THR A 122 -24.95 -20.03 15.41
C THR A 122 -25.76 -18.83 15.90
N ALA A 123 -25.12 -17.92 16.66
CA ALA A 123 -25.70 -16.66 17.12
C ALA A 123 -25.53 -15.50 16.11
N GLY A 124 -25.01 -15.78 14.90
CA GLY A 124 -24.84 -14.78 13.83
C GLY A 124 -23.63 -13.85 14.01
N LYS A 125 -22.79 -14.05 15.03
CA LYS A 125 -21.57 -13.27 15.25
C LYS A 125 -20.41 -13.85 14.42
N THR A 126 -19.53 -12.99 13.92
CA THR A 126 -18.31 -13.43 13.23
C THR A 126 -17.45 -14.26 14.18
N TYR A 127 -17.03 -15.45 13.70
CA TYR A 127 -16.06 -16.29 14.39
C TYR A 127 -14.66 -15.91 13.91
N TYR A 128 -13.78 -15.55 14.83
CA TYR A 128 -12.41 -15.16 14.53
C TYR A 128 -11.44 -16.29 14.83
N LYS A 129 -10.56 -16.58 13.90
CA LYS A 129 -9.47 -17.54 14.03
C LYS A 129 -8.14 -16.85 13.82
N ASN A 130 -7.18 -17.15 14.70
CA ASN A 130 -5.85 -16.55 14.69
C ASN A 130 -4.84 -17.56 14.18
N PHE A 131 -3.92 -17.11 13.31
CA PHE A 131 -2.85 -17.93 12.76
C PHE A 131 -1.52 -17.24 12.97
N LEU A 132 -0.48 -18.02 13.28
CA LEU A 132 0.90 -17.53 13.33
C LEU A 132 1.61 -17.62 11.97
N SER A 133 1.04 -18.36 11.03
CA SER A 133 1.61 -18.60 9.71
C SER A 133 0.63 -18.19 8.61
N GLU A 134 1.15 -17.48 7.60
CA GLU A 134 0.42 -17.19 6.38
C GLU A 134 0.02 -18.48 5.63
N TYR A 135 0.84 -19.51 5.72
CA TYR A 135 0.57 -20.81 5.08
C TYR A 135 -0.76 -21.41 5.57
N ASP A 136 -0.95 -21.44 6.90
CA ASP A 136 -2.16 -22.00 7.51
C ASP A 136 -3.36 -21.06 7.32
N ALA A 137 -3.14 -19.75 7.42
CA ALA A 137 -4.18 -18.76 7.18
C ALA A 137 -4.75 -18.84 5.76
N ILE A 138 -3.88 -19.00 4.75
CA ILE A 138 -4.29 -19.10 3.34
C ILE A 138 -5.11 -20.35 3.10
N ALA A 139 -4.67 -21.51 3.64
CA ALA A 139 -5.42 -22.75 3.53
C ALA A 139 -6.83 -22.60 4.11
N TYR A 140 -6.95 -21.99 5.28
CA TYR A 140 -8.25 -21.74 5.90
C TYR A 140 -9.10 -20.75 5.12
N VAL A 141 -8.50 -19.67 4.59
CA VAL A 141 -9.22 -18.69 3.75
C VAL A 141 -9.74 -19.36 2.47
N GLN A 142 -8.96 -20.22 1.82
CA GLN A 142 -9.38 -20.95 0.62
C GLN A 142 -10.64 -21.81 0.85
N GLU A 143 -10.74 -22.42 2.04
CA GLU A 143 -11.89 -23.26 2.39
C GLU A 143 -13.17 -22.47 2.68
N HIS A 144 -13.06 -21.18 3.05
CA HIS A 144 -14.17 -20.41 3.62
C HIS A 144 -14.52 -19.13 2.84
N LEU A 145 -13.64 -18.67 1.93
CA LEU A 145 -13.88 -17.46 1.14
C LEU A 145 -14.55 -17.82 -0.18
N GLU A 146 -15.75 -17.29 -0.39
CA GLU A 146 -16.50 -17.44 -1.65
C GLU A 146 -16.45 -16.14 -2.47
N ASP A 147 -16.61 -16.26 -3.80
CA ASP A 147 -16.71 -15.13 -4.70
C ASP A 147 -17.93 -14.25 -4.34
N GLY A 148 -17.72 -12.94 -4.32
CA GLY A 148 -18.76 -11.96 -3.96
C GLY A 148 -18.95 -11.74 -2.46
N MET A 149 -18.33 -12.51 -1.57
CA MET A 149 -18.39 -12.20 -0.13
C MET A 149 -17.85 -10.81 0.15
N VAL A 150 -18.60 -10.02 0.95
CA VAL A 150 -18.15 -8.69 1.35
C VAL A 150 -17.21 -8.77 2.54
N VAL A 151 -15.97 -8.38 2.32
CA VAL A 151 -14.88 -8.51 3.29
C VAL A 151 -14.29 -7.16 3.69
N ASN A 152 -13.69 -7.14 4.87
CA ASN A 152 -12.78 -6.10 5.34
C ASN A 152 -11.39 -6.71 5.42
N VAL A 153 -10.51 -6.28 4.53
CA VAL A 153 -9.13 -6.75 4.42
C VAL A 153 -8.20 -5.66 4.93
N LYS A 154 -7.34 -6.00 5.88
CA LYS A 154 -6.34 -5.09 6.46
C LYS A 154 -4.95 -5.67 6.36
N GLY A 155 -3.96 -4.80 6.31
CA GLY A 155 -2.58 -5.23 6.30
C GLY A 155 -1.59 -4.09 6.16
N ARG A 156 -0.39 -4.43 5.69
CA ARG A 156 0.73 -3.51 5.53
C ARG A 156 1.01 -3.21 4.07
N LEU A 157 1.44 -1.99 3.81
CA LEU A 157 2.07 -1.64 2.53
C LEU A 157 3.55 -1.99 2.62
N GLN A 158 4.03 -2.72 1.62
CA GLN A 158 5.45 -3.08 1.46
C GLN A 158 5.95 -2.53 0.13
N TYR A 159 7.16 -1.98 0.18
CA TYR A 159 7.79 -1.33 -0.96
C TYR A 159 8.99 -2.14 -1.42
N SER A 160 9.14 -2.27 -2.72
CA SER A 160 10.27 -2.93 -3.38
C SER A 160 10.52 -2.29 -4.74
N THR A 161 11.64 -2.60 -5.37
CA THR A 161 11.91 -2.22 -6.76
C THR A 161 11.86 -3.44 -7.68
N TYR A 162 11.34 -3.23 -8.87
CA TYR A 162 11.42 -4.17 -9.98
C TYR A 162 11.61 -3.40 -11.28
N ASN A 163 12.68 -3.69 -12.01
CA ASN A 163 13.07 -2.96 -13.24
C ASN A 163 13.02 -1.43 -13.02
N ASP A 164 13.73 -0.96 -11.99
CA ASP A 164 13.84 0.46 -11.58
C ASP A 164 12.52 1.17 -11.24
N THR A 165 11.43 0.40 -11.17
CA THR A 165 10.12 0.92 -10.79
C THR A 165 9.76 0.47 -9.38
N VAL A 166 9.31 1.41 -8.55
CA VAL A 166 8.82 1.12 -7.20
C VAL A 166 7.51 0.34 -7.29
N GLN A 167 7.48 -0.78 -6.59
CA GLN A 167 6.30 -1.63 -6.47
C GLN A 167 5.76 -1.53 -5.05
N VAL A 168 4.46 -1.30 -4.93
CA VAL A 168 3.75 -1.28 -3.64
C VAL A 168 2.87 -2.49 -3.52
N ARG A 169 3.19 -3.39 -2.59
CA ARG A 169 2.41 -4.59 -2.27
C ARG A 169 1.51 -4.32 -1.08
N LYS A 170 0.32 -4.87 -1.12
CA LYS A 170 -0.64 -4.83 -0.03
C LYS A 170 -0.66 -6.20 0.63
N THR A 171 0.18 -6.40 1.66
CA THR A 171 0.31 -7.68 2.37
C THR A 171 -0.77 -7.81 3.42
N ILE A 172 -1.61 -8.82 3.28
CA ILE A 172 -2.76 -9.07 4.15
C ILE A 172 -2.30 -9.56 5.53
N GLN A 173 -2.88 -8.99 6.59
CA GLN A 173 -2.73 -9.43 7.98
C GLN A 173 -4.08 -9.79 8.60
N SER A 174 -5.18 -9.34 8.01
CA SER A 174 -6.51 -9.71 8.46
C SER A 174 -7.49 -9.71 7.30
N ILE A 175 -8.36 -10.70 7.28
CA ILE A 175 -9.50 -10.81 6.36
C ILE A 175 -10.73 -11.26 7.15
N VAL A 176 -11.77 -10.41 7.21
CA VAL A 176 -12.97 -10.69 7.99
C VAL A 176 -14.21 -10.28 7.22
N LEU A 177 -15.35 -10.90 7.51
CA LEU A 177 -16.63 -10.48 6.95
C LEU A 177 -16.91 -9.01 7.30
N SER A 178 -17.36 -8.25 6.32
CA SER A 178 -17.77 -6.86 6.50
C SER A 178 -19.28 -6.75 6.70
N GLY A 179 -19.68 -5.77 7.51
CA GLY A 179 -21.09 -5.38 7.63
C GLY A 179 -21.55 -4.35 6.58
N ALA A 180 -20.70 -4.04 5.58
CA ALA A 180 -21.07 -3.15 4.48
C ALA A 180 -22.03 -3.90 3.53
N ASP A 181 -23.29 -3.52 3.56
CA ASP A 181 -24.39 -4.16 2.82
C ASP A 181 -24.67 -3.53 1.45
N GLU A 182 -23.98 -2.43 1.14
CA GLU A 182 -24.14 -1.67 -0.11
C GLU A 182 -22.78 -1.26 -0.70
N PRO A 183 -22.61 -1.26 -2.04
CA PRO A 183 -21.37 -0.79 -2.68
C PRO A 183 -21.00 0.66 -2.34
N SER A 184 -21.96 1.50 -1.99
CA SER A 184 -21.75 2.89 -1.53
C SER A 184 -20.95 2.99 -0.23
N LYS A 185 -20.89 1.89 0.55
CA LYS A 185 -20.11 1.78 1.80
C LYS A 185 -18.74 1.15 1.60
N TYR A 186 -18.39 0.75 0.37
CA TYR A 186 -17.10 0.17 0.04
C TYR A 186 -16.04 1.27 0.00
N TYR A 187 -14.81 0.92 0.37
CA TYR A 187 -13.69 1.86 0.34
C TYR A 187 -12.34 1.14 0.26
N ALA A 188 -11.35 1.88 -0.23
CA ALA A 188 -9.96 1.49 -0.22
C ALA A 188 -9.12 2.62 0.36
N ARG A 189 -8.58 2.42 1.56
CA ARG A 189 -7.87 3.43 2.33
C ARG A 189 -6.48 2.97 2.72
N PHE A 190 -5.60 3.93 2.95
CA PHE A 190 -4.30 3.70 3.56
C PHE A 190 -3.99 4.77 4.60
N THR A 191 -3.07 4.43 5.51
CA THR A 191 -2.39 5.39 6.38
C THR A 191 -0.89 5.17 6.16
N GLN A 192 -0.20 6.21 5.70
CA GLN A 192 1.19 6.14 5.29
C GLN A 192 2.01 7.28 5.85
N SER A 193 3.11 6.95 6.54
CA SER A 193 4.16 7.89 6.91
C SER A 193 5.07 8.10 5.70
N VAL A 194 5.33 9.35 5.39
CA VAL A 194 6.21 9.76 4.28
C VAL A 194 7.27 10.73 4.77
N LEU A 195 8.39 10.76 4.07
CA LEU A 195 9.48 11.69 4.29
C LEU A 195 9.48 12.73 3.17
N LEU A 196 9.43 13.98 3.55
CA LEU A 196 9.45 15.13 2.68
C LEU A 196 10.77 15.89 2.85
N ASP A 197 11.41 16.24 1.77
CA ASP A 197 12.50 17.22 1.68
C ASP A 197 12.02 18.48 0.91
N LYS A 198 12.91 19.40 0.64
CA LYS A 198 12.60 20.66 -0.06
C LYS A 198 12.06 20.48 -1.47
N ASP A 199 12.39 19.32 -2.11
CA ASP A 199 12.06 19.02 -3.51
C ASP A 199 10.88 18.05 -3.64
N SER A 200 10.34 17.56 -2.53
CA SER A 200 9.26 16.56 -2.52
C SER A 200 7.92 17.06 -3.05
N ALA A 201 7.64 18.37 -2.97
CA ALA A 201 6.39 18.96 -3.46
C ALA A 201 6.59 20.42 -3.86
N SER A 202 5.87 20.85 -4.91
CA SER A 202 5.90 22.22 -5.38
C SER A 202 4.51 22.65 -5.87
N LEU A 203 4.13 23.92 -5.62
CA LEU A 203 2.94 24.50 -6.23
C LEU A 203 3.09 24.74 -7.75
N LYS A 204 4.29 24.49 -8.31
CA LYS A 204 4.55 24.50 -9.76
C LYS A 204 4.31 23.14 -10.39
N ASP A 205 4.37 22.06 -9.61
CA ASP A 205 4.14 20.67 -10.05
C ASP A 205 2.70 20.24 -9.72
N VAL A 206 1.77 20.80 -10.50
CA VAL A 206 0.33 20.62 -10.29
C VAL A 206 -0.39 20.28 -11.59
N ASP A 207 -1.43 19.49 -11.49
CA ASP A 207 -2.38 19.24 -12.56
C ASP A 207 -3.69 19.97 -12.22
N LYS A 208 -3.90 21.12 -12.84
CA LYS A 208 -5.07 21.97 -12.58
C LYS A 208 -6.36 21.33 -13.07
N ASP A 209 -6.29 20.53 -14.15
CA ASP A 209 -7.47 19.88 -14.73
C ASP A 209 -7.95 18.75 -13.82
N LYS A 210 -7.03 18.01 -13.23
CA LYS A 210 -7.34 16.99 -12.22
C LYS A 210 -7.54 17.55 -10.81
N GLY A 211 -7.16 18.81 -10.57
CA GLY A 211 -7.23 19.43 -9.25
C GLY A 211 -6.29 18.78 -8.23
N VAL A 212 -5.04 18.44 -8.63
CA VAL A 212 -4.08 17.76 -7.76
C VAL A 212 -2.70 18.41 -7.82
N MET A 213 -2.00 18.35 -6.69
CA MET A 213 -0.56 18.59 -6.56
C MET A 213 0.13 17.23 -6.44
N TYR A 214 1.22 17.05 -7.19
CA TYR A 214 2.05 15.84 -7.06
C TYR A 214 3.03 15.97 -5.89
N VAL A 215 3.21 14.88 -5.16
CA VAL A 215 4.09 14.81 -3.99
C VAL A 215 5.01 13.60 -4.17
N ASN A 216 6.28 13.87 -4.49
CA ASN A 216 7.32 12.84 -4.62
C ASN A 216 7.97 12.65 -3.24
N ALA A 217 7.43 11.72 -2.46
CA ALA A 217 7.86 11.49 -1.09
C ALA A 217 8.66 10.19 -0.97
N ARG A 218 9.57 10.13 0.01
CA ARG A 218 10.28 8.89 0.32
C ARG A 218 9.51 8.09 1.36
N VAL A 219 9.50 6.76 1.17
CA VAL A 219 8.85 5.79 2.05
C VAL A 219 9.90 4.79 2.52
N LEU A 220 10.00 4.56 3.83
CA LEU A 220 10.96 3.62 4.38
C LEU A 220 10.40 2.21 4.41
N ASP A 221 11.11 1.26 3.82
CA ASP A 221 10.85 -0.17 4.03
C ASP A 221 12.14 -0.96 4.15
N TYR A 222 12.06 -2.14 4.80
CA TYR A 222 13.21 -3.00 4.99
C TYR A 222 13.53 -3.78 3.72
N VAL A 223 14.79 -3.73 3.32
CA VAL A 223 15.30 -4.54 2.21
C VAL A 223 16.53 -5.33 2.63
N LYS A 224 16.69 -6.51 2.05
CA LYS A 224 17.92 -7.30 2.19
C LYS A 224 18.98 -6.83 1.22
N GLU A 225 18.57 -6.51 0.01
CA GLU A 225 19.43 -6.22 -1.13
C GLU A 225 18.71 -5.29 -2.12
N ILE A 226 19.44 -4.40 -2.79
CA ILE A 226 19.00 -3.58 -3.91
C ILE A 226 20.06 -3.69 -5.03
N ASN A 227 19.68 -4.07 -6.23
CA ASN A 227 20.54 -4.18 -7.42
C ASN A 227 21.85 -4.95 -7.15
N GLY A 228 21.77 -6.07 -6.41
CA GLY A 228 22.93 -6.88 -6.05
C GLY A 228 23.76 -6.36 -4.87
N THR A 229 23.42 -5.20 -4.30
CA THR A 229 24.08 -4.63 -3.13
C THR A 229 23.32 -4.98 -1.86
N GLU A 230 24.02 -5.59 -0.90
CA GLU A 230 23.43 -5.97 0.39
C GLU A 230 23.20 -4.73 1.26
N ILE A 231 21.95 -4.48 1.66
CA ILE A 231 21.52 -3.35 2.50
C ILE A 231 21.23 -3.79 3.94
N LYS A 232 20.43 -4.85 4.11
CA LYS A 232 19.96 -5.36 5.42
C LYS A 232 19.47 -4.28 6.37
N GLY A 233 18.64 -3.36 5.85
CA GLY A 233 18.16 -2.20 6.60
C GLY A 233 17.01 -1.49 5.93
N GLN A 234 16.64 -0.33 6.47
CA GLN A 234 15.62 0.53 5.88
C GLN A 234 16.15 1.20 4.62
N TYR A 235 15.35 1.20 3.56
CA TYR A 235 15.66 1.85 2.28
C TYR A 235 14.59 2.89 1.94
N PRO A 236 14.97 4.10 1.52
CA PRO A 236 14.02 5.17 1.17
C PRO A 236 13.59 5.05 -0.29
N PHE A 237 12.45 4.42 -0.53
CA PHE A 237 11.82 4.35 -1.85
C PHE A 237 11.14 5.68 -2.18
N THR A 238 11.32 6.20 -3.37
CA THR A 238 10.58 7.38 -3.84
C THR A 238 9.27 6.94 -4.48
N GLU A 239 8.15 7.41 -3.95
CA GLU A 239 6.80 7.15 -4.46
C GLU A 239 6.09 8.47 -4.72
N GLN A 240 5.34 8.53 -5.82
CA GLN A 240 4.54 9.69 -6.17
C GLN A 240 3.12 9.55 -5.62
N PHE A 241 2.73 10.53 -4.83
CA PHE A 241 1.37 10.68 -4.31
C PHE A 241 0.69 11.86 -4.96
N GLU A 242 -0.64 11.87 -4.94
CA GLU A 242 -1.45 13.01 -5.32
C GLU A 242 -2.08 13.64 -4.08
N PHE A 243 -2.10 14.96 -4.02
CA PHE A 243 -2.82 15.70 -2.98
C PHE A 243 -3.87 16.60 -3.64
N PRO A 244 -5.19 16.39 -3.38
CA PRO A 244 -6.25 17.20 -3.99
C PRO A 244 -6.17 18.65 -3.52
N MET A 245 -6.26 19.58 -4.47
CA MET A 245 -6.26 21.02 -4.24
C MET A 245 -7.33 21.73 -5.07
N ASP A 246 -7.97 22.72 -4.47
CA ASP A 246 -8.91 23.62 -5.15
C ASP A 246 -8.17 24.87 -5.62
N PHE A 247 -7.64 24.82 -6.86
CA PHE A 247 -6.88 25.91 -7.45
C PHE A 247 -7.69 27.17 -7.75
N THR A 248 -9.02 27.14 -7.55
CA THR A 248 -9.84 28.36 -7.55
C THR A 248 -9.65 29.19 -6.29
N LYS A 249 -8.93 28.63 -5.28
CA LYS A 249 -8.64 29.28 -3.98
C LYS A 249 -7.12 29.30 -3.72
N PRO A 250 -6.35 30.10 -4.45
CA PRO A 250 -4.88 30.07 -4.43
C PRO A 250 -4.31 30.36 -3.03
N GLU A 251 -4.88 31.27 -2.28
CA GLU A 251 -4.48 31.56 -0.90
C GLU A 251 -4.64 30.35 0.05
N LEU A 252 -5.67 29.54 -0.16
CA LEU A 252 -5.88 28.32 0.60
C LEU A 252 -4.86 27.28 0.20
N CYS A 253 -4.59 27.10 -1.11
CA CYS A 253 -3.57 26.20 -1.62
C CYS A 253 -2.20 26.52 -1.02
N LYS A 254 -1.82 27.81 -1.00
CA LYS A 254 -0.58 28.26 -0.38
C LYS A 254 -0.51 27.96 1.11
N LYS A 255 -1.57 28.22 1.87
CA LYS A 255 -1.62 27.89 3.30
C LYS A 255 -1.50 26.39 3.57
N ILE A 256 -2.14 25.55 2.77
CA ILE A 256 -2.04 24.08 2.88
C ILE A 256 -0.60 23.65 2.59
N TYR A 257 -0.01 24.13 1.47
CA TYR A 257 1.35 23.82 1.09
C TYR A 257 2.34 24.24 2.19
N ASP A 258 2.29 25.49 2.64
CA ASP A 258 3.20 26.03 3.67
C ASP A 258 3.12 25.24 4.99
N LYS A 259 1.94 24.71 5.34
CA LYS A 259 1.73 23.97 6.59
C LYS A 259 2.13 22.51 6.52
N LEU A 260 1.85 21.84 5.40
CA LEU A 260 1.97 20.38 5.31
C LEU A 260 3.21 19.94 4.53
N PHE A 261 3.56 20.62 3.45
CA PHE A 261 4.54 20.14 2.47
C PHE A 261 5.84 20.96 2.44
N LYS A 262 5.80 22.22 2.79
CA LYS A 262 6.99 23.08 2.77
C LYS A 262 8.00 22.66 3.83
N VAL A 263 9.14 22.15 3.38
CA VAL A 263 10.28 21.79 4.23
C VAL A 263 11.33 22.90 4.13
N LYS A 264 11.79 23.40 5.27
CA LYS A 264 12.79 24.49 5.32
C LYS A 264 14.21 23.96 5.50
N LYS A 265 14.37 22.85 6.20
CA LYS A 265 15.66 22.24 6.52
C LYS A 265 15.49 20.77 6.85
N GLY A 266 16.46 19.94 6.42
CA GLY A 266 16.47 18.50 6.66
C GLY A 266 15.26 17.82 6.05
N VAL A 267 14.84 16.71 6.65
CA VAL A 267 13.72 15.88 6.20
C VAL A 267 12.61 15.85 7.23
N THR A 268 11.39 16.16 6.81
CA THR A 268 10.18 16.11 7.64
C THR A 268 9.47 14.79 7.46
N GLN A 269 9.20 14.07 8.55
CA GLN A 269 8.29 12.92 8.54
C GLN A 269 6.87 13.40 8.80
N ILE A 270 5.92 13.01 7.94
CA ILE A 270 4.49 13.28 8.14
C ILE A 270 3.68 12.05 7.76
N THR A 271 2.62 11.78 8.52
CA THR A 271 1.71 10.66 8.23
C THR A 271 0.41 11.20 7.65
N PHE A 272 -0.06 10.57 6.57
CA PHE A 272 -1.32 10.91 5.92
C PHE A 272 -2.29 9.73 5.92
N ASP A 273 -3.57 10.03 6.07
CA ASP A 273 -4.66 9.16 5.65
C ASP A 273 -4.96 9.44 4.18
N GLY A 274 -5.10 8.37 3.42
CA GLY A 274 -5.29 8.44 1.98
C GLY A 274 -6.23 7.37 1.43
N GLU A 275 -6.42 7.41 0.12
CA GLU A 275 -7.29 6.50 -0.63
C GLU A 275 -6.55 5.94 -1.84
N PHE A 276 -6.81 4.66 -2.16
CA PHE A 276 -6.40 4.07 -3.43
C PHE A 276 -7.47 4.29 -4.50
N ILE A 277 -7.01 4.51 -5.72
CA ILE A 277 -7.80 4.34 -6.93
C ILE A 277 -7.00 3.42 -7.84
N GLU A 278 -7.52 2.22 -8.12
CA GLU A 278 -6.91 1.26 -9.03
C GLU A 278 -7.98 0.76 -10.00
N GLY A 279 -7.80 1.02 -11.26
CA GLY A 279 -8.68 0.55 -12.31
C GLY A 279 -8.45 1.33 -13.60
N GLY A 280 -8.70 0.71 -14.72
CA GLY A 280 -8.91 1.44 -15.96
C GLY A 280 -10.34 1.96 -15.91
N ALA A 281 -10.57 3.24 -16.18
CA ALA A 281 -11.86 3.64 -16.66
C ALA A 281 -12.19 2.69 -17.83
N VAL A 282 -13.29 1.94 -17.71
CA VAL A 282 -13.90 1.38 -18.91
C VAL A 282 -14.33 2.61 -19.69
N VAL A 283 -13.53 3.02 -20.64
CA VAL A 283 -13.98 3.98 -21.64
C VAL A 283 -15.03 3.19 -22.39
N THR A 284 -16.29 3.36 -21.98
CA THR A 284 -17.42 2.78 -22.68
C THR A 284 -17.38 3.46 -24.06
N ALA A 285 -16.97 2.72 -25.07
CA ALA A 285 -17.01 3.21 -26.43
C ALA A 285 -18.48 3.59 -26.73
N THR A 286 -18.67 4.74 -27.31
CA THR A 286 -19.96 5.15 -27.87
C THR A 286 -20.01 4.71 -29.34
N LEU A 287 -21.18 4.69 -29.95
CA LEU A 287 -21.31 4.36 -31.37
C LEU A 287 -20.45 5.28 -32.29
N ASP A 288 -20.15 6.49 -31.82
CA ASP A 288 -19.28 7.43 -32.54
C ASP A 288 -17.78 7.01 -32.51
N ASP A 289 -17.38 6.25 -31.48
CA ASP A 289 -16.00 5.78 -31.32
C ASP A 289 -15.72 4.49 -32.10
N ILE A 290 -16.76 3.87 -32.70
CA ILE A 290 -16.60 2.67 -33.51
C ILE A 290 -16.06 3.05 -34.90
N PRO A 291 -14.92 2.43 -35.35
CA PRO A 291 -14.40 2.63 -36.68
C PRO A 291 -15.44 2.32 -37.78
N GLU A 292 -15.38 3.07 -38.90
CA GLU A 292 -16.36 2.94 -40.01
C GLU A 292 -16.42 1.51 -40.57
N ASP A 293 -15.28 0.82 -40.71
CA ASP A 293 -15.20 -0.55 -41.18
C ASP A 293 -15.92 -1.55 -40.21
N ILE A 294 -15.96 -1.27 -38.92
CA ILE A 294 -16.73 -2.07 -37.96
C ILE A 294 -18.22 -1.69 -38.00
N LYS A 295 -18.57 -0.42 -38.22
CA LYS A 295 -19.97 0.00 -38.45
C LYS A 295 -20.56 -0.70 -39.65
N ASP A 296 -19.82 -0.82 -40.75
CA ASP A 296 -20.24 -1.57 -41.93
C ASP A 296 -20.51 -3.05 -41.62
N LEU A 297 -19.76 -3.68 -40.74
CA LEU A 297 -19.99 -5.06 -40.29
C LEU A 297 -21.21 -5.19 -39.38
N ILE A 298 -21.56 -4.13 -38.62
CA ILE A 298 -22.80 -4.07 -37.85
C ILE A 298 -24.01 -3.96 -38.80
N ASP A 299 -23.92 -3.09 -39.82
CA ASP A 299 -24.96 -2.93 -40.80
C ASP A 299 -25.20 -4.19 -41.65
N MET A 300 -24.14 -4.99 -41.86
CA MET A 300 -24.21 -6.30 -42.49
C MET A 300 -24.75 -7.39 -41.58
N GLY A 301 -24.99 -7.12 -40.29
CA GLY A 301 -25.43 -8.08 -39.29
C GLY A 301 -24.41 -9.14 -38.89
N ILE A 302 -23.12 -8.88 -39.12
CA ILE A 302 -22.01 -9.77 -38.74
C ILE A 302 -21.66 -9.58 -37.27
N TYR A 303 -21.72 -8.34 -36.76
CA TYR A 303 -21.60 -7.99 -35.35
C TYR A 303 -22.90 -7.37 -34.86
N SER A 304 -23.24 -7.59 -33.60
CA SER A 304 -24.23 -6.74 -32.91
C SER A 304 -23.56 -5.45 -32.44
N GLU A 305 -24.32 -4.37 -32.26
CA GLU A 305 -23.82 -3.12 -31.67
C GLU A 305 -23.15 -3.37 -30.29
N GLU A 306 -23.76 -4.26 -29.49
CA GLU A 306 -23.27 -4.61 -28.15
C GLU A 306 -21.90 -5.33 -28.19
N GLU A 307 -21.70 -6.26 -29.14
CA GLU A 307 -20.43 -6.93 -29.34
C GLU A 307 -19.34 -5.99 -29.86
N ALA A 308 -19.70 -5.10 -30.79
CA ALA A 308 -18.79 -4.10 -31.32
C ALA A 308 -18.36 -3.09 -30.25
N LEU A 309 -19.31 -2.57 -29.47
CA LEU A 309 -19.05 -1.70 -28.32
C LEU A 309 -18.18 -2.37 -27.27
N ALA A 310 -18.45 -3.64 -26.94
CA ALA A 310 -17.63 -4.42 -26.00
C ALA A 310 -16.20 -4.62 -26.51
N THR A 311 -16.03 -4.81 -27.82
CA THR A 311 -14.71 -5.02 -28.45
C THR A 311 -13.94 -3.70 -28.58
N CYS A 312 -14.63 -2.60 -28.90
CA CYS A 312 -14.05 -1.26 -29.02
C CYS A 312 -13.88 -0.55 -27.67
N SER A 313 -14.52 -1.03 -26.61
CA SER A 313 -14.31 -0.55 -25.26
C SER A 313 -12.87 -0.85 -24.84
N ALA A 314 -11.99 0.14 -25.06
CA ALA A 314 -10.62 0.04 -24.61
C ALA A 314 -10.64 -0.07 -23.08
N ARG A 315 -10.05 -1.12 -22.55
CA ARG A 315 -9.58 -1.08 -21.16
C ARG A 315 -8.53 0.02 -21.11
N GLY A 316 -8.89 1.18 -20.61
CA GLY A 316 -7.96 2.26 -20.34
C GLY A 316 -6.76 1.71 -19.57
N SER A 317 -5.60 2.31 -19.74
CA SER A 317 -4.40 1.93 -18.98
C SER A 317 -4.79 1.84 -17.51
N ARG A 318 -4.42 0.75 -16.85
CA ARG A 318 -4.75 0.51 -15.45
C ARG A 318 -4.10 1.61 -14.62
N GLU A 319 -4.86 2.63 -14.28
CA GLU A 319 -4.40 3.71 -13.40
C GLU A 319 -4.23 3.15 -11.99
N ARG A 320 -3.14 3.51 -11.38
CA ARG A 320 -2.87 3.26 -9.99
C ARG A 320 -2.49 4.57 -9.34
N ARG A 321 -3.34 5.06 -8.44
CA ARG A 321 -3.17 6.34 -7.79
C ARG A 321 -3.26 6.18 -6.28
N MET A 322 -2.32 6.81 -5.57
CA MET A 322 -2.33 6.94 -4.12
C MET A 322 -2.62 8.39 -3.77
N ILE A 323 -3.81 8.65 -3.25
CA ILE A 323 -4.31 10.01 -3.01
C ILE A 323 -4.23 10.30 -1.52
N LEU A 324 -3.38 11.24 -1.12
CA LEU A 324 -3.33 11.77 0.24
C LEU A 324 -4.55 12.65 0.49
N LYS A 325 -5.31 12.39 1.55
CA LYS A 325 -6.55 13.13 1.82
C LYS A 325 -6.40 14.13 2.95
N LYS A 326 -5.76 13.74 4.02
CA LYS A 326 -5.58 14.57 5.21
C LYS A 326 -4.41 14.07 6.05
N PRO A 327 -3.75 14.94 6.82
CA PRO A 327 -2.75 14.50 7.78
C PRO A 327 -3.39 13.66 8.87
N HIS A 328 -2.68 12.61 9.29
CA HIS A 328 -3.13 11.69 10.32
C HIS A 328 -2.99 12.32 11.71
N ILE A 329 -4.02 12.10 12.54
CA ILE A 329 -4.04 12.51 13.95
C ILE A 329 -4.07 11.25 14.80
N LYS A 330 -3.07 11.09 15.66
CA LYS A 330 -3.00 10.02 16.66
C LYS A 330 -3.50 10.54 18.00
N LEU A 331 -4.31 9.75 18.67
CA LEU A 331 -4.70 10.00 20.05
C LEU A 331 -3.62 9.42 20.96
N VAL A 332 -3.06 10.23 21.85
CA VAL A 332 -1.97 9.84 22.75
C VAL A 332 -2.32 10.12 24.21
N GLY A 333 -1.74 9.31 25.11
CA GLY A 333 -1.99 9.39 26.55
C GLY A 333 -3.37 8.90 26.99
N GLU A 334 -3.59 8.86 28.28
CA GLU A 334 -4.86 8.43 28.90
C GLU A 334 -6.01 9.38 28.54
N ASP A 335 -5.71 10.67 28.34
CA ASP A 335 -6.67 11.72 27.99
C ASP A 335 -7.05 11.71 26.50
N ASN A 336 -6.53 10.77 25.70
CA ASN A 336 -6.75 10.72 24.26
C ASN A 336 -6.46 12.05 23.54
N THR A 337 -5.38 12.75 23.91
CA THR A 337 -5.01 14.03 23.31
C THR A 337 -4.69 13.86 21.83
N PRO A 338 -5.35 14.62 20.91
CA PRO A 338 -5.08 14.51 19.49
C PRO A 338 -3.75 15.17 19.12
N VAL A 339 -2.84 14.39 18.51
CA VAL A 339 -1.53 14.87 18.07
C VAL A 339 -1.37 14.63 16.58
N LEU A 340 -1.05 15.69 15.86
CA LEU A 340 -0.69 15.62 14.45
C LEU A 340 0.62 14.85 14.30
N GLN A 341 0.62 13.81 13.48
CA GLN A 341 1.81 13.00 13.23
C GLN A 341 2.70 13.66 12.17
N LYS A 342 3.35 14.76 12.57
CA LYS A 342 4.31 15.52 11.77
C LYS A 342 5.52 15.84 12.63
N PHE A 343 6.71 15.48 12.15
CA PHE A 343 7.98 15.63 12.85
C PHE A 343 8.96 16.38 11.92
N ASP A 344 9.09 17.67 12.13
CA ASP A 344 10.03 18.51 11.37
C ASP A 344 11.48 18.14 11.70
N GLN A 345 12.36 18.11 10.70
CA GLN A 345 13.78 17.76 10.85
C GLN A 345 14.00 16.42 11.56
N LYS A 346 13.18 15.40 11.18
CA LYS A 346 13.29 14.04 11.75
C LYS A 346 14.59 13.36 11.36
N TYR A 347 15.08 13.66 10.14
CA TYR A 347 16.34 13.16 9.59
C TYR A 347 17.11 14.31 8.92
N GLU A 348 18.43 14.17 8.81
CA GLU A 348 19.21 14.99 7.89
C GLU A 348 19.18 14.36 6.48
N GLU A 349 19.43 15.15 5.43
CA GLU A 349 19.31 14.67 4.04
C GLU A 349 20.32 13.56 3.70
N ASP A 350 21.53 13.62 4.27
CA ASP A 350 22.61 12.64 4.09
C ASP A 350 22.32 11.29 4.77
N GLU A 351 21.52 11.26 5.82
CA GLU A 351 21.10 10.00 6.46
C GLU A 351 20.22 9.12 5.55
N LEU A 352 19.60 9.71 4.53
CA LEU A 352 18.74 9.00 3.57
C LEU A 352 19.47 8.63 2.27
N VAL A 353 20.75 8.95 2.15
CA VAL A 353 21.56 8.58 0.99
C VAL A 353 22.18 7.20 1.23
N ILE A 354 21.77 6.22 0.43
CA ILE A 354 22.31 4.86 0.48
C ILE A 354 23.06 4.58 -0.82
N ASN A 355 24.37 4.36 -0.74
CA ASN A 355 25.19 4.01 -1.89
C ASN A 355 24.89 2.57 -2.32
N THR A 356 24.19 2.40 -3.42
CA THR A 356 23.85 1.09 -4.01
C THR A 356 24.86 0.59 -5.03
N GLY A 357 26.02 1.25 -5.16
CA GLY A 357 27.12 0.80 -6.02
C GLY A 357 26.88 0.95 -7.52
N SER A 358 25.84 1.64 -7.95
CA SER A 358 25.56 1.95 -9.36
C SER A 358 25.97 3.38 -9.75
N ASP A 359 27.11 3.85 -9.25
CA ASP A 359 27.74 5.07 -9.77
C ASP A 359 28.58 4.72 -10.99
N GLU A 360 27.94 4.54 -12.14
CA GLU A 360 28.54 4.93 -13.41
C GLU A 360 28.15 6.40 -13.65
N ASP A 361 29.10 7.28 -13.35
CA ASP A 361 29.28 8.64 -13.80
C ASP A 361 28.18 9.24 -14.69
N ALA A 362 27.26 9.97 -14.07
CA ALA A 362 26.65 11.12 -14.71
C ALA A 362 26.99 12.36 -13.88
N PRO A 363 27.89 13.25 -14.33
CA PRO A 363 28.11 14.52 -13.68
C PRO A 363 26.81 15.34 -13.86
N PHE A 364 26.04 15.48 -12.81
CA PHE A 364 25.05 16.54 -12.73
C PHE A 364 25.84 17.84 -12.57
N ASP A 365 25.86 18.58 -13.65
CA ASP A 365 26.40 19.94 -13.71
C ASP A 365 25.50 20.83 -12.81
N THR A 366 25.99 21.08 -11.60
CA THR A 366 25.37 22.01 -10.67
C THR A 366 25.85 23.41 -10.95
N ASP A 367 25.43 23.98 -12.06
CA ASP A 367 25.52 25.42 -12.31
C ASP A 367 24.18 25.94 -12.88
N GLU A 368 23.15 25.95 -12.02
CA GLU A 368 22.08 26.92 -12.19
C GLU A 368 21.79 27.59 -10.84
N LYS A 369 22.05 28.88 -10.88
CA LYS A 369 21.91 29.87 -9.80
C LYS A 369 20.56 29.74 -9.10
N SER A 370 20.60 29.77 -7.78
CA SER A 370 19.48 30.08 -6.91
C SER A 370 18.74 31.33 -7.42
N SER A 371 17.63 31.12 -8.11
CA SER A 371 16.70 32.20 -8.38
C SER A 371 15.66 32.21 -7.28
N ASP A 372 15.62 33.34 -6.65
CA ASP A 372 14.76 33.90 -5.64
C ASP A 372 13.33 33.32 -5.64
N ASP A 373 12.87 32.93 -4.47
CA ASP A 373 11.58 32.30 -4.13
C ASP A 373 10.36 33.23 -4.34
N SER A 374 10.47 34.28 -5.17
CA SER A 374 9.47 35.34 -5.31
C SER A 374 8.61 35.29 -6.57
N ASP A 375 8.85 34.38 -7.51
CA ASP A 375 8.06 34.36 -8.74
C ASP A 375 6.86 33.41 -8.67
N MET A 376 5.87 33.80 -7.87
CA MET A 376 4.52 33.21 -7.84
C MET A 376 3.52 34.08 -8.61
N SER A 377 3.95 34.77 -9.63
CA SER A 377 3.12 35.68 -10.46
C SER A 377 1.91 35.01 -11.13
N TRP A 378 1.92 33.67 -11.21
CA TRP A 378 0.76 32.93 -11.70
C TRP A 378 -0.41 32.92 -10.72
N LEU A 379 -0.17 33.14 -9.41
CA LEU A 379 -1.21 33.29 -8.40
C LEU A 379 -2.00 34.60 -8.56
N ASP A 380 -1.37 35.63 -9.15
CA ASP A 380 -1.99 36.93 -9.36
C ASP A 380 -2.79 37.00 -10.68
N SER A 381 -2.75 35.92 -11.49
CA SER A 381 -3.45 35.83 -12.78
C SER A 381 -4.70 34.92 -12.75
N LEU A 382 -5.13 34.51 -11.57
CA LEU A 382 -6.39 33.86 -11.28
C LEU A 382 -7.33 34.87 -10.62
#